data_2f230e4a7a7ed433e781a3ccda997d95
#
_entry.id   2f230e4a7a7ed433e781a3ccda997d95
#
_cell.length_a   1.000
_cell.length_b   1.000
_cell.length_c   1.000
_cell.angle_alpha   90.00
_cell.angle_beta   90.00
_cell.angle_gamma   90.00
#
_symmetry.space_group_name_H-M   'P 1'
#
loop_
_entity.id
_entity.type
_entity.pdbx_description
1 polymer ?
#
loop_
_entity_poly.entity_id
_entity_poly.type
_entity_poly.pdbx_seq_one_letter_code
_entity_poly.pdbx_strand_id
1 'polypeptide(L)'
;MIEIKNIHKNYGTLEVLKGIDLIIPEHKIVSITGASGAGKSTLLHILGTLDLPENGAVLYDNQNVAQFSPNRLAAFRNQNIGFVFQFHHLLPEFTALENICIPAWIKGENKKNAEKNF
;
A
#
# COMPACT_ATOMS: atom_id res chain seq x y z
N MET A 1 -12.91 -6.10 -0.30
CA MET A 1 -12.98 -5.63 1.10
C MET A 1 -11.60 -5.74 1.75
N ILE A 2 -11.21 -4.73 2.47
CA ILE A 2 -9.96 -4.74 3.22
C ILE A 2 -10.30 -4.72 4.70
N GLU A 3 -9.68 -5.60 5.46
CA GLU A 3 -9.86 -5.67 6.90
C GLU A 3 -8.53 -5.72 7.61
N ILE A 4 -8.37 -4.91 8.62
CA ILE A 4 -7.22 -5.02 9.53
C ILE A 4 -7.71 -5.38 10.91
N LYS A 5 -6.99 -6.31 11.54
CA LYS A 5 -7.34 -6.86 12.83
C LYS A 5 -6.16 -6.73 13.79
N ASN A 6 -6.38 -5.99 14.85
CA ASN A 6 -5.45 -5.87 15.97
C ASN A 6 -4.03 -5.50 15.52
N ILE A 7 -3.92 -4.50 14.67
CA ILE A 7 -2.64 -4.09 14.10
C ILE A 7 -1.82 -3.33 15.15
N HIS A 8 -0.61 -3.80 15.37
CA HIS A 8 0.41 -3.13 16.19
C HIS A 8 1.62 -2.80 15.34
N LYS A 9 2.16 -1.62 15.52
CA LYS A 9 3.39 -1.18 14.85
C LYS A 9 4.22 -0.33 15.79
N ASN A 10 5.49 -0.69 15.88
CA ASN A 10 6.49 0.00 16.72
C ASN A 10 7.63 0.50 15.84
N TYR A 11 8.19 1.64 16.24
CA TYR A 11 9.48 2.12 15.73
C TYR A 11 10.42 2.25 16.93
N GLY A 12 11.32 1.28 17.08
CA GLY A 12 12.14 1.16 18.28
C GLY A 12 11.28 0.91 19.52
N THR A 13 11.36 1.78 20.51
CA THR A 13 10.55 1.73 21.73
C THR A 13 9.20 2.45 21.61
N LEU A 14 8.98 3.18 20.52
CA LEU A 14 7.75 3.94 20.30
C LEU A 14 6.70 3.05 19.64
N GLU A 15 5.60 2.79 20.35
CA GLU A 15 4.43 2.11 19.80
C GLU A 15 3.53 3.12 19.09
N VAL A 16 3.46 3.04 17.76
CA VAL A 16 2.71 3.99 16.92
C VAL A 16 1.28 3.53 16.71
N LEU A 17 1.07 2.24 16.43
CA LEU A 17 -0.26 1.63 16.30
C LEU A 17 -0.46 0.62 17.43
N LYS A 18 -1.58 0.74 18.14
CA LYS A 18 -1.84 0.04 19.40
C LYS A 18 -3.12 -0.79 19.35
N GLY A 19 -3.18 -1.73 18.40
CA GLY A 19 -4.34 -2.60 18.28
C GLY A 19 -5.46 -1.96 17.45
N ILE A 20 -5.18 -1.61 16.22
CA ILE A 20 -6.15 -0.97 15.32
C ILE A 20 -6.96 -2.03 14.61
N ASP A 21 -8.28 -1.86 14.61
CA ASP A 21 -9.24 -2.64 13.84
C ASP A 21 -9.97 -1.72 12.86
N LEU A 22 -10.10 -2.15 11.61
CA LEU A 22 -10.77 -1.36 10.57
C LEU A 22 -11.26 -2.27 9.46
N ILE A 23 -12.44 -1.97 8.93
CA ILE A 23 -12.98 -2.62 7.74
C ILE A 23 -13.23 -1.55 6.68
N ILE A 24 -12.69 -1.76 5.49
CA ILE A 24 -12.94 -0.90 4.33
C ILE A 24 -13.76 -1.72 3.32
N PRO A 25 -15.06 -1.45 3.20
CA PRO A 25 -15.92 -2.15 2.24
C PRO A 25 -15.53 -1.84 0.80
N GLU A 26 -15.91 -2.72 -0.12
CA GLU A 26 -15.75 -2.47 -1.55
C GLU A 26 -16.52 -1.23 -1.99
N HIS A 27 -15.98 -0.52 -2.98
CA HIS A 27 -16.59 0.65 -3.61
C HIS A 27 -16.90 1.79 -2.62
N LYS A 28 -16.13 1.89 -1.54
CA LYS A 28 -16.28 2.97 -0.56
C LYS A 28 -15.02 3.81 -0.47
N ILE A 29 -15.20 5.09 -0.18
CA ILE A 29 -14.11 6.00 0.15
C ILE A 29 -14.08 6.14 1.66
N VAL A 30 -12.91 5.92 2.24
CA VAL A 30 -12.69 6.02 3.68
C VAL A 30 -11.61 7.05 3.95
N SER A 31 -11.88 7.95 4.89
CA SER A 31 -10.91 8.96 5.34
C SER A 31 -10.34 8.57 6.71
N ILE A 32 -9.03 8.74 6.85
CA ILE A 32 -8.34 8.58 8.11
C ILE A 32 -7.92 9.96 8.61
N THR A 33 -8.43 10.35 9.76
CA THR A 33 -8.16 11.66 10.35
C THR A 33 -7.48 11.52 11.70
N GLY A 34 -6.77 12.56 12.11
CA GLY A 34 -6.06 12.59 13.39
C GLY A 34 -4.98 13.66 13.40
N ALA A 35 -4.41 13.90 14.58
CA ALA A 35 -3.32 14.81 14.73
C ALA A 35 -2.05 14.32 14.00
N SER A 36 -1.16 15.25 13.66
CA SER A 36 0.15 14.91 13.11
C SER A 36 0.91 14.00 14.09
N GLY A 37 1.55 12.95 13.55
CA GLY A 37 2.27 11.98 14.38
C GLY A 37 1.39 10.91 15.03
N ALA A 38 0.08 10.87 14.70
CA ALA A 38 -0.84 9.87 15.26
C ALA A 38 -0.81 8.51 14.54
N GLY A 39 0.10 8.32 13.59
CA GLY A 39 0.25 7.04 12.89
C GLY A 39 -0.57 6.90 11.61
N LYS A 40 -1.17 7.97 11.09
CA LYS A 40 -1.97 7.93 9.85
C LYS A 40 -1.19 7.39 8.66
N SER A 41 0.00 7.95 8.41
CA SER A 41 0.86 7.49 7.31
C SER A 41 1.35 6.07 7.52
N THR A 42 1.66 5.69 8.75
CA THR A 42 2.05 4.33 9.10
C THR A 42 0.92 3.35 8.79
N LEU A 43 -0.31 3.68 9.15
CA LEU A 43 -1.48 2.84 8.85
C LEU A 43 -1.69 2.71 7.34
N LEU A 44 -1.57 3.79 6.59
CA LEU A 44 -1.69 3.74 5.13
C LEU A 44 -0.59 2.88 4.49
N HIS A 45 0.63 2.95 4.98
CA HIS A 45 1.72 2.10 4.48
C HIS A 45 1.46 0.61 4.76
N ILE A 46 0.89 0.28 5.89
CA ILE A 46 0.52 -1.10 6.22
C ILE A 46 -0.66 -1.58 5.37
N LEU A 47 -1.70 -0.77 5.21
CA LEU A 47 -2.82 -1.07 4.32
C LEU A 47 -2.34 -1.27 2.88
N GLY A 48 -1.39 -0.48 2.44
CA GLY A 48 -0.82 -0.56 1.11
C GLY A 48 0.30 -1.59 0.95
N THR A 49 0.58 -2.38 1.97
CA THR A 49 1.62 -3.42 1.97
C THR A 49 3.05 -2.91 1.79
N LEU A 50 3.28 -1.61 1.95
CA LEU A 50 4.63 -1.04 1.92
C LEU A 50 5.41 -1.31 3.20
N ASP A 51 4.71 -1.58 4.29
CA ASP A 51 5.28 -1.94 5.57
C ASP A 51 4.46 -3.08 6.19
N LEU A 52 5.07 -3.84 7.07
CA LEU A 52 4.41 -4.95 7.74
C LEU A 52 4.13 -4.59 9.21
N PRO A 53 2.99 -5.06 9.77
CA PRO A 53 2.72 -4.86 11.18
C PRO A 53 3.60 -5.76 12.05
N GLU A 54 3.84 -5.36 13.30
CA GLU A 54 4.50 -6.21 14.30
C GLU A 54 3.58 -7.36 14.71
N ASN A 55 2.29 -7.06 14.87
CA ASN A 55 1.25 -8.03 15.19
C ASN A 55 -0.03 -7.67 14.45
N GLY A 56 -0.91 -8.66 14.32
CA GLY A 56 -2.21 -8.49 13.69
C GLY A 56 -2.25 -9.03 12.27
N ALA A 57 -3.37 -8.83 11.61
CA ALA A 57 -3.62 -9.35 10.27
C ALA A 57 -4.12 -8.26 9.34
N VAL A 58 -3.66 -8.31 8.10
CA VAL A 58 -4.14 -7.44 7.00
C VAL A 58 -4.77 -8.36 5.96
N LEU A 59 -6.10 -8.28 5.84
CA LEU A 59 -6.87 -9.16 4.98
C LEU A 59 -7.40 -8.40 3.76
N TYR A 60 -7.04 -8.88 2.58
CA TYR A 60 -7.63 -8.46 1.31
C TYR A 60 -8.49 -9.60 0.80
N ASP A 61 -9.81 -9.39 0.78
CA ASP A 61 -10.79 -10.43 0.42
C ASP A 61 -10.53 -11.75 1.16
N ASN A 62 -10.36 -11.66 2.48
CA ASN A 62 -10.09 -12.75 3.40
C ASN A 62 -8.73 -13.44 3.24
N GLN A 63 -7.82 -12.89 2.44
CA GLN A 63 -6.44 -13.38 2.33
C GLN A 63 -5.50 -12.51 3.18
N ASN A 64 -4.75 -13.13 4.08
CA ASN A 64 -3.77 -12.42 4.90
C ASN A 64 -2.51 -12.13 4.10
N VAL A 65 -2.42 -10.93 3.55
CA VAL A 65 -1.28 -10.52 2.70
C VAL A 65 0.03 -10.39 3.48
N ALA A 66 -0.03 -10.22 4.80
CA ALA A 66 1.18 -10.16 5.62
C ALA A 66 1.94 -11.50 5.66
N GLN A 67 1.30 -12.60 5.29
CA GLN A 67 1.91 -13.92 5.20
C GLN A 67 2.46 -14.26 3.81
N PHE A 68 2.28 -13.38 2.83
CA PHE A 68 2.80 -13.60 1.47
C PHE A 68 4.32 -13.55 1.48
N SER A 69 4.96 -14.31 0.58
CA SER A 69 6.39 -14.15 0.32
C SER A 69 6.69 -12.74 -0.22
N PRO A 70 7.91 -12.22 -0.07
CA PRO A 70 8.25 -10.90 -0.60
C PRO A 70 7.92 -10.72 -2.08
N ASN A 71 8.18 -11.72 -2.91
CA ASN A 71 7.87 -11.67 -4.34
C ASN A 71 6.37 -11.67 -4.62
N ARG A 72 5.61 -12.50 -3.91
CA ARG A 72 4.15 -12.55 -4.04
C ARG A 72 3.51 -11.24 -3.57
N LEU A 73 4.03 -10.66 -2.49
CA LEU A 73 3.54 -9.39 -1.96
C LEU A 73 3.79 -8.24 -2.93
N ALA A 74 4.98 -8.20 -3.55
CA ALA A 74 5.32 -7.20 -4.55
C ALA A 74 4.40 -7.29 -5.78
N ALA A 75 4.13 -8.50 -6.27
CA ALA A 75 3.21 -8.72 -7.38
C ALA A 75 1.77 -8.33 -7.02
N PHE A 76 1.31 -8.67 -5.84
CA PHE A 76 0.00 -8.29 -5.33
C PHE A 76 -0.14 -6.77 -5.28
N ARG A 77 0.85 -6.07 -4.73
CA ARG A 77 0.87 -4.61 -4.64
C ARG A 77 0.80 -3.97 -6.02
N ASN A 78 1.61 -4.45 -6.95
CA ASN A 78 1.64 -3.92 -8.32
C ASN A 78 0.28 -4.05 -9.02
N GLN A 79 -0.40 -5.17 -8.83
CA GLN A 79 -1.65 -5.48 -9.53
C GLN A 79 -2.90 -4.88 -8.88
N ASN A 80 -2.88 -4.60 -7.58
CA ASN A 80 -4.09 -4.30 -6.83
C ASN A 80 -4.09 -2.95 -6.13
N ILE A 81 -2.94 -2.28 -5.98
CA ILE A 81 -2.81 -1.09 -5.16
C ILE A 81 -2.15 0.04 -5.94
N GLY A 82 -2.72 1.23 -5.83
CA GLY A 82 -2.11 2.46 -6.29
C GLY A 82 -1.88 3.42 -5.12
N PHE A 83 -0.81 4.19 -5.19
CA PHE A 83 -0.46 5.16 -4.16
C PHE A 83 -0.43 6.58 -4.71
N VAL A 84 -0.91 7.51 -3.90
CA VAL A 84 -0.62 8.93 -4.07
C VAL A 84 0.14 9.36 -2.81
N PHE A 85 1.40 9.73 -3.00
CA PHE A 85 2.28 10.11 -1.90
C PHE A 85 2.21 11.62 -1.65
N GLN A 86 2.58 12.02 -0.43
CA GLN A 86 2.72 13.44 -0.08
C GLN A 86 3.80 14.11 -0.94
N PHE A 87 4.88 13.40 -1.25
CA PHE A 87 5.92 13.81 -2.19
C PHE A 87 5.84 12.96 -3.45
N HIS A 88 6.25 13.50 -4.60
CA HIS A 88 5.98 12.88 -5.90
C HIS A 88 6.69 11.55 -6.17
N HIS A 89 7.84 11.28 -5.57
CA HIS A 89 8.61 10.04 -5.75
C HIS A 89 8.93 9.70 -7.22
N LEU A 90 9.07 10.72 -8.07
CA LEU A 90 9.38 10.52 -9.49
C LEU A 90 10.86 10.19 -9.66
N LEU A 91 11.14 9.32 -10.62
CA LEU A 91 12.50 8.98 -11.00
C LEU A 91 13.02 10.02 -12.02
N PRO A 92 14.06 10.80 -11.70
CA PRO A 92 14.51 11.90 -12.57
C PRO A 92 15.16 11.42 -13.88
N GLU A 93 15.59 10.16 -13.94
CA GLU A 93 16.17 9.53 -15.12
C GLU A 93 15.14 9.25 -16.21
N PHE A 94 13.85 9.32 -15.89
CA PHE A 94 12.76 8.98 -16.80
C PHE A 94 11.88 10.18 -17.09
N THR A 95 11.24 10.16 -18.27
CA THR A 95 10.21 11.14 -18.62
C THR A 95 8.97 10.99 -17.74
N ALA A 96 8.05 11.97 -17.78
CA ALA A 96 6.77 11.88 -17.09
C ALA A 96 5.97 10.65 -17.54
N LEU A 97 5.89 10.41 -18.85
CA LEU A 97 5.19 9.24 -19.42
C LEU A 97 5.84 7.93 -18.94
N GLU A 98 7.16 7.85 -18.95
CA GLU A 98 7.87 6.67 -18.47
C GLU A 98 7.61 6.42 -16.99
N ASN A 99 7.62 7.47 -16.14
CA ASN A 99 7.25 7.34 -14.72
C ASN A 99 5.85 6.77 -14.53
N ILE A 100 4.88 7.23 -15.33
CA ILE A 100 3.49 6.74 -15.27
C ILE A 100 3.44 5.26 -15.68
N CYS A 101 4.20 4.84 -16.66
CA CYS A 101 4.17 3.50 -17.22
C CYS A 101 4.93 2.44 -16.43
N ILE A 102 5.84 2.82 -15.53
CA ILE A 102 6.68 1.87 -14.78
C ILE A 102 5.86 0.75 -14.11
N PRO A 103 4.76 1.01 -13.39
CA PRO A 103 3.97 -0.06 -12.80
C PRO A 103 3.42 -1.06 -13.82
N ALA A 104 3.01 -0.59 -15.00
CA ALA A 104 2.53 -1.45 -16.07
C ALA A 104 3.67 -2.31 -16.65
N TRP A 105 4.86 -1.75 -16.80
CA TRP A 105 6.03 -2.50 -17.26
C TRP A 105 6.43 -3.59 -16.27
N ILE A 106 6.39 -3.30 -14.97
CA ILE A 106 6.66 -4.29 -13.91
C ILE A 106 5.63 -5.43 -13.96
N LYS A 107 4.36 -5.11 -14.26
CA LYS A 107 3.30 -6.10 -14.43
C LYS A 107 3.51 -7.00 -15.65
N GLY A 108 4.31 -6.57 -16.62
CA GLY A 108 4.62 -7.34 -17.82
C GLY A 108 3.96 -6.81 -19.09
N GLU A 109 3.30 -5.65 -19.06
CA GLU A 109 2.79 -5.02 -20.26
C GLU A 109 3.96 -4.54 -21.14
N ASN A 110 3.80 -4.59 -22.46
CA ASN A 110 4.81 -4.05 -23.35
C ASN A 110 4.74 -2.51 -23.32
N LYS A 111 5.85 -1.86 -23.70
CA LYS A 111 5.99 -0.41 -23.64
C LYS A 111 4.88 0.31 -24.42
N LYS A 112 4.56 -0.17 -25.63
CA LYS A 112 3.56 0.45 -26.49
C LYS A 112 2.16 0.40 -25.88
N ASN A 113 1.77 -0.74 -25.30
CA ASN A 113 0.46 -0.90 -24.68
C ASN A 113 0.35 -0.04 -23.41
N ALA A 114 1.40 0.03 -22.62
CA ALA A 114 1.43 0.87 -21.42
C ALA A 114 1.25 2.34 -21.76
N GLU A 115 1.96 2.84 -22.76
CA GLU A 115 1.86 4.24 -23.22
C GLU A 115 0.47 4.55 -23.80
N LYS A 116 -0.16 3.60 -24.46
CA LYS A 116 -1.50 3.79 -25.03
C LYS A 116 -2.58 3.96 -23.96
N ASN A 117 -2.43 3.35 -22.80
CA ASN A 117 -3.42 3.35 -21.73
C ASN A 117 -3.28 4.55 -20.76
N PHE A 118 -2.24 5.34 -20.92
CA PHE A 118 -1.97 6.52 -20.06
C PHE A 118 -1.78 7.82 -20.88
#